data_f4ec922c2dc2484debeeb92c5df83292
#
_entry.id   f4ec922c2dc2484debeeb92c5df83292
#
_cell.length_a   1.000
_cell.length_b   1.000
_cell.length_c   1.000
_cell.angle_alpha   90.00
_cell.angle_beta   90.00
_cell.angle_gamma   90.00
#
_symmetry.space_group_name_H-M   'P 1'
#
loop_
_entity.id
_entity.type
_entity.pdbx_description
1 polymer ?
#
loop_
_entity_poly.entity_id
_entity_poly.type
_entity_poly.pdbx_seq_one_letter_code
_entity_poly.pdbx_strand_id
1 'polypeptide(L)'
;MNETTEQRHVVNKTYDEIHVGDFASLTRTLMPEDVKLFAVLTGDFNPTAADARYSESGMFREVMAHGMWSGSLISTVLGTQFPGPGTILIDECLHFARPVTIGDTITVTLTAKQKFDHNKHVILDCVATNQENLQVLRGTAEVLAPSEKVSHMQEFHRPSVSIDNKRERFQQMLSLVRGMEPIPTAVAHPCDKESLKGPVIAFHEGIIEPI
;
A
#
# COMPACT_ATOMS: atom_id res chain seq x y z
N MET A 1 5.81 12.25 20.17
CA MET A 1 5.02 11.45 19.21
C MET A 1 4.23 10.45 20.02
N ASN A 2 2.90 10.59 20.08
CA ASN A 2 2.08 9.60 20.77
C ASN A 2 1.96 8.36 19.88
N GLU A 3 2.71 7.32 20.20
CA GLU A 3 2.46 5.99 19.65
C GLU A 3 1.10 5.52 20.20
N THR A 4 0.12 5.47 19.34
CA THR A 4 -1.19 4.93 19.70
C THR A 4 -1.07 3.41 19.71
N THR A 5 -0.90 2.85 20.91
CA THR A 5 -0.96 1.41 21.12
C THR A 5 -2.42 0.99 21.06
N GLU A 6 -2.77 0.11 20.15
CA GLU A 6 -4.11 -0.45 20.00
C GLU A 6 -4.10 -1.90 20.46
N GLN A 7 -4.95 -2.25 21.43
CA GLN A 7 -5.14 -3.64 21.84
C GLN A 7 -6.19 -4.30 20.95
N ARG A 8 -5.82 -5.43 20.35
CA ARG A 8 -6.73 -6.23 19.52
C ARG A 8 -6.83 -7.65 20.04
N HIS A 9 -8.04 -8.18 20.01
CA HIS A 9 -8.26 -9.60 20.23
C HIS A 9 -7.90 -10.36 18.96
N VAL A 10 -6.81 -11.12 19.02
CA VAL A 10 -6.35 -11.98 17.94
C VAL A 10 -6.99 -13.34 18.12
N VAL A 11 -7.74 -13.78 17.14
CA VAL A 11 -8.46 -15.06 17.15
C VAL A 11 -8.45 -15.69 15.77
N ASN A 12 -8.30 -17.01 15.70
CA ASN A 12 -8.44 -17.78 14.46
C ASN A 12 -9.66 -18.71 14.51
N LYS A 13 -10.01 -19.25 13.35
CA LYS A 13 -10.84 -20.45 13.23
C LYS A 13 -9.94 -21.65 12.85
N THR A 14 -9.97 -22.69 13.69
CA THR A 14 -9.29 -23.94 13.33
C THR A 14 -10.03 -24.65 12.21
N TYR A 15 -9.36 -25.59 11.54
CA TYR A 15 -9.96 -26.39 10.46
C TYR A 15 -11.34 -26.96 10.84
N ASP A 16 -11.46 -27.50 12.07
CA ASP A 16 -12.70 -28.14 12.54
C ASP A 16 -13.83 -27.14 12.83
N GLU A 17 -13.48 -25.87 13.11
CA GLU A 17 -14.43 -24.77 13.31
C GLU A 17 -14.90 -24.10 12.02
N ILE A 18 -14.21 -24.36 10.88
CA ILE A 18 -14.57 -23.77 9.58
C ILE A 18 -15.70 -24.57 8.97
N HIS A 19 -16.75 -23.89 8.50
CA HIS A 19 -17.85 -24.46 7.73
C HIS A 19 -17.87 -23.85 6.32
N VAL A 20 -18.32 -24.64 5.36
CA VAL A 20 -18.57 -24.15 4.00
C VAL A 20 -19.63 -23.06 4.08
N GLY A 21 -19.35 -21.91 3.46
CA GLY A 21 -20.18 -20.70 3.55
C GLY A 21 -19.72 -19.69 4.62
N ASP A 22 -18.82 -20.06 5.52
CA ASP A 22 -18.19 -19.08 6.42
C ASP A 22 -17.41 -18.05 5.60
N PHE A 23 -17.46 -16.80 6.01
CA PHE A 23 -16.80 -15.71 5.30
C PHE A 23 -16.22 -14.64 6.23
N ALA A 24 -15.31 -13.85 5.69
CA ALA A 24 -14.87 -12.58 6.27
C ALA A 24 -14.66 -11.56 5.17
N SER A 25 -14.73 -10.28 5.54
CA SER A 25 -14.55 -9.16 4.62
C SER A 25 -13.66 -8.09 5.21
N LEU A 26 -12.85 -7.48 4.35
CA LEU A 26 -11.99 -6.34 4.67
C LEU A 26 -12.27 -5.21 3.67
N THR A 27 -12.49 -4.01 4.19
CA THR A 27 -12.64 -2.82 3.35
C THR A 27 -11.45 -1.89 3.56
N ARG A 28 -10.85 -1.42 2.46
CA ARG A 28 -9.73 -0.48 2.48
C ARG A 28 -9.80 0.49 1.30
N THR A 29 -9.58 1.77 1.57
CA THR A 29 -9.43 2.79 0.54
C THR A 29 -7.97 2.87 0.11
N LEU A 30 -7.73 2.89 -1.20
CA LEU A 30 -6.40 3.08 -1.77
C LEU A 30 -5.96 4.54 -1.61
N MET A 31 -4.91 4.76 -0.85
CA MET A 31 -4.33 6.08 -0.63
C MET A 31 -3.06 6.27 -1.47
N PRO A 32 -2.65 7.52 -1.79
CA PRO A 32 -1.41 7.80 -2.52
C PRO A 32 -0.18 7.19 -1.85
N GLU A 33 -0.16 7.14 -0.53
CA GLU A 33 0.92 6.55 0.27
C GLU A 33 1.01 5.04 0.08
N ASP A 34 -0.13 4.35 -0.09
CA ASP A 34 -0.15 2.90 -0.33
C ASP A 34 0.56 2.54 -1.64
N VAL A 35 0.33 3.33 -2.71
CA VAL A 35 0.99 3.13 -4.02
C VAL A 35 2.50 3.27 -3.89
N LYS A 36 2.97 4.31 -3.19
CA LYS A 36 4.39 4.55 -2.97
C LYS A 36 5.03 3.45 -2.11
N LEU A 37 4.36 3.05 -1.02
CA LEU A 37 4.84 1.99 -0.12
C LEU A 37 4.92 0.66 -0.86
N PHE A 38 3.92 0.34 -1.67
CA PHE A 38 3.89 -0.89 -2.45
C PHE A 38 5.01 -0.92 -3.49
N ALA A 39 5.27 0.19 -4.19
CA ALA A 39 6.38 0.33 -5.11
C ALA A 39 7.74 0.12 -4.43
N VAL A 40 7.95 0.72 -3.26
CA VAL A 40 9.19 0.54 -2.48
C VAL A 40 9.36 -0.90 -2.02
N LEU A 41 8.29 -1.54 -1.54
CA LEU A 41 8.31 -2.91 -1.05
C LEU A 41 8.61 -3.93 -2.15
N THR A 42 8.01 -3.74 -3.32
CA THR A 42 8.10 -4.70 -4.44
C THR A 42 9.24 -4.41 -5.41
N GLY A 43 9.79 -3.18 -5.40
CA GLY A 43 10.71 -2.68 -6.42
C GLY A 43 10.02 -2.35 -7.76
N ASP A 44 8.69 -2.38 -7.82
CA ASP A 44 7.92 -2.05 -9.02
C ASP A 44 7.66 -0.53 -9.09
N PHE A 45 8.58 0.17 -9.73
CA PHE A 45 8.48 1.61 -9.99
C PHE A 45 7.86 1.90 -11.36
N ASN A 46 6.79 1.20 -11.72
CA ASN A 46 6.07 1.44 -12.95
C ASN A 46 5.58 2.90 -13.02
N PRO A 47 5.96 3.70 -14.05
CA PRO A 47 5.58 5.10 -14.16
C PRO A 47 4.06 5.34 -14.14
N THR A 48 3.26 4.40 -14.64
CA THR A 48 1.79 4.51 -14.65
C THR A 48 1.18 4.48 -13.24
N ALA A 49 1.89 3.87 -12.28
CA ALA A 49 1.49 3.82 -10.88
C ALA A 49 2.16 4.93 -10.03
N ALA A 50 3.25 5.54 -10.52
CA ALA A 50 4.09 6.41 -9.70
C ALA A 50 4.04 7.91 -10.10
N ASP A 51 3.63 8.26 -11.32
CA ASP A 51 3.74 9.64 -11.83
C ASP A 51 2.43 10.12 -12.49
N ALA A 52 1.75 11.07 -11.82
CA ALA A 52 0.54 11.71 -12.33
C ALA A 52 0.75 12.41 -13.69
N ARG A 53 1.98 12.85 -14.01
CA ARG A 53 2.30 13.47 -15.31
C ARG A 53 2.26 12.48 -16.47
N TYR A 54 2.46 11.19 -16.19
CA TYR A 54 2.35 10.13 -17.19
C TYR A 54 0.88 9.82 -17.50
N SER A 55 -0.02 10.06 -16.54
CA SER A 55 -1.46 9.87 -16.71
C SER A 55 -2.12 10.97 -17.56
N GLU A 56 -1.53 12.19 -17.63
CA GLU A 56 -2.07 13.31 -18.41
C GLU A 56 -1.91 13.12 -19.93
N SER A 57 -0.95 12.31 -20.38
CA SER A 57 -0.60 12.15 -21.80
C SER A 57 -1.01 10.82 -22.45
N GLY A 58 -1.64 9.90 -21.71
CA GLY A 58 -1.87 8.54 -22.15
C GLY A 58 -3.30 8.01 -22.02
N MET A 59 -3.45 6.72 -22.32
CA MET A 59 -4.70 5.96 -22.24
C MET A 59 -5.24 5.86 -20.79
N PHE A 60 -4.41 6.14 -19.78
CA PHE A 60 -4.72 6.06 -18.37
C PHE A 60 -4.67 7.46 -17.75
N ARG A 61 -5.84 8.03 -17.49
CA ARG A 61 -5.99 9.40 -16.94
C ARG A 61 -5.79 9.48 -15.43
N GLU A 62 -5.59 8.36 -14.74
CA GLU A 62 -5.53 8.28 -13.27
C GLU A 62 -4.40 7.37 -12.83
N VAL A 63 -3.78 7.69 -11.69
CA VAL A 63 -2.76 6.83 -11.08
C VAL A 63 -3.44 5.56 -10.57
N MET A 64 -3.02 4.42 -11.14
CA MET A 64 -3.57 3.10 -10.80
C MET A 64 -2.73 2.39 -9.75
N ALA A 65 -3.38 1.61 -8.90
CA ALA A 65 -2.69 0.67 -8.04
C ALA A 65 -1.97 -0.41 -8.86
N HIS A 66 -0.86 -0.89 -8.33
CA HIS A 66 -0.31 -2.17 -8.77
C HIS A 66 -1.37 -3.26 -8.58
N GLY A 67 -1.61 -4.11 -9.57
CA GLY A 67 -2.67 -5.13 -9.50
C GLY A 67 -2.61 -5.95 -8.21
N MET A 68 -1.41 -6.36 -7.80
CA MET A 68 -1.20 -7.14 -6.57
C MET A 68 -1.48 -6.38 -5.27
N TRP A 69 -1.69 -5.04 -5.29
CA TRP A 69 -2.18 -4.34 -4.10
C TRP A 69 -3.54 -4.90 -3.65
N SER A 70 -4.47 -5.09 -4.60
CA SER A 70 -5.77 -5.71 -4.31
C SER A 70 -5.62 -7.17 -3.86
N GLY A 71 -4.68 -7.93 -4.46
CA GLY A 71 -4.36 -9.29 -4.04
C GLY A 71 -3.81 -9.34 -2.60
N SER A 72 -2.98 -8.37 -2.20
CA SER A 72 -2.44 -8.31 -0.84
C SER A 72 -3.51 -8.15 0.25
N LEU A 73 -4.68 -7.59 -0.07
CA LEU A 73 -5.82 -7.52 0.84
C LEU A 73 -6.41 -8.91 1.12
N ILE A 74 -6.37 -9.83 0.16
CA ILE A 74 -6.74 -11.24 0.35
C ILE A 74 -5.84 -11.85 1.41
N SER A 75 -4.52 -11.72 1.25
CA SER A 75 -3.54 -12.22 2.23
C SER A 75 -3.77 -11.61 3.63
N THR A 76 -4.17 -10.34 3.69
CA THR A 76 -4.52 -9.70 4.97
C THR A 76 -5.71 -10.38 5.64
N VAL A 77 -6.79 -10.65 4.90
CA VAL A 77 -7.95 -11.37 5.45
C VAL A 77 -7.56 -12.77 5.92
N LEU A 78 -6.81 -13.51 5.08
CA LEU A 78 -6.35 -14.87 5.40
C LEU A 78 -5.56 -14.93 6.70
N GLY A 79 -4.62 -14.03 6.88
CA GLY A 79 -3.71 -14.06 8.04
C GLY A 79 -4.26 -13.42 9.31
N THR A 80 -5.27 -12.54 9.21
CA THR A 80 -5.71 -11.74 10.36
C THR A 80 -7.18 -11.94 10.75
N GLN A 81 -8.02 -12.46 9.84
CA GLN A 81 -9.47 -12.55 10.07
C GLN A 81 -10.01 -13.96 9.85
N PHE A 82 -9.76 -14.55 8.65
CA PHE A 82 -10.38 -15.84 8.29
C PHE A 82 -9.53 -16.63 7.27
N PRO A 83 -9.07 -17.83 7.62
CA PRO A 83 -9.16 -18.50 8.92
C PRO A 83 -8.44 -17.77 10.05
N GLY A 84 -7.54 -16.81 9.77
CA GLY A 84 -6.82 -16.02 10.73
C GLY A 84 -5.43 -16.57 11.06
N PRO A 85 -4.83 -16.17 12.19
CA PRO A 85 -3.47 -16.53 12.56
C PRO A 85 -3.19 -18.05 12.50
N GLY A 86 -2.04 -18.40 11.90
CA GLY A 86 -1.65 -19.78 11.66
C GLY A 86 -2.09 -20.36 10.31
N THR A 87 -2.82 -19.58 9.50
CA THR A 87 -3.15 -19.94 8.12
C THR A 87 -1.93 -19.85 7.21
N ILE A 88 -1.71 -20.86 6.37
CA ILE A 88 -0.65 -20.88 5.36
C ILE A 88 -1.29 -20.89 3.99
N LEU A 89 -0.98 -19.91 3.15
CA LEU A 89 -1.40 -19.86 1.75
C LEU A 89 -0.61 -20.90 0.96
N ILE A 90 -1.31 -21.78 0.24
CA ILE A 90 -0.74 -22.87 -0.56
C ILE A 90 -0.77 -22.49 -2.04
N ASP A 91 -1.92 -22.04 -2.54
CA ASP A 91 -2.10 -21.66 -3.93
C ASP A 91 -3.09 -20.50 -4.03
N GLU A 92 -2.92 -19.66 -5.05
CA GLU A 92 -3.79 -18.54 -5.31
C GLU A 92 -3.94 -18.34 -6.82
N CYS A 93 -5.18 -18.32 -7.29
CA CYS A 93 -5.50 -18.03 -8.67
C CYS A 93 -6.39 -16.80 -8.74
N LEU A 94 -5.87 -15.69 -9.28
CA LEU A 94 -6.54 -14.39 -9.31
C LEU A 94 -6.78 -13.93 -10.74
N HIS A 95 -7.94 -13.35 -10.96
CA HIS A 95 -8.33 -12.67 -12.19
C HIS A 95 -8.67 -11.20 -11.90
N PHE A 96 -7.88 -10.29 -12.44
CA PHE A 96 -8.05 -8.84 -12.30
C PHE A 96 -8.97 -8.34 -13.41
N ALA A 97 -10.19 -7.96 -13.02
CA ALA A 97 -11.23 -7.58 -13.97
C ALA A 97 -11.22 -6.09 -14.31
N ARG A 98 -10.77 -5.26 -13.36
CA ARG A 98 -10.73 -3.79 -13.50
C ARG A 98 -9.53 -3.21 -12.77
N PRO A 99 -8.96 -2.10 -13.26
CA PRO A 99 -7.98 -1.34 -12.51
C PRO A 99 -8.60 -0.73 -11.25
N VAL A 100 -7.76 -0.46 -10.25
CA VAL A 100 -8.11 0.26 -9.02
C VAL A 100 -7.33 1.56 -9.02
N THR A 101 -8.01 2.68 -8.76
CA THR A 101 -7.43 4.02 -8.77
C THR A 101 -7.35 4.60 -7.36
N ILE A 102 -6.49 5.60 -7.17
CA ILE A 102 -6.39 6.31 -5.88
C ILE A 102 -7.75 6.91 -5.52
N GLY A 103 -8.20 6.65 -4.29
CA GLY A 103 -9.51 7.04 -3.78
C GLY A 103 -10.55 5.92 -3.85
N ASP A 104 -10.32 4.86 -4.64
CA ASP A 104 -11.23 3.72 -4.65
C ASP A 104 -11.24 3.00 -3.30
N THR A 105 -12.43 2.60 -2.87
CA THR A 105 -12.64 1.82 -1.65
C THR A 105 -12.96 0.38 -2.03
N ILE A 106 -12.03 -0.51 -1.75
CA ILE A 106 -12.09 -1.92 -2.12
C ILE A 106 -12.56 -2.75 -0.93
N THR A 107 -13.60 -3.53 -1.14
CA THR A 107 -14.08 -4.55 -0.19
C THR A 107 -13.73 -5.93 -0.73
N VAL A 108 -12.85 -6.63 -0.01
CA VAL A 108 -12.48 -8.02 -0.29
C VAL A 108 -13.29 -8.93 0.61
N THR A 109 -13.93 -9.94 0.03
CA THR A 109 -14.66 -10.98 0.76
C THR A 109 -14.11 -12.35 0.39
N LEU A 110 -13.76 -13.12 1.42
CA LEU A 110 -13.34 -14.52 1.30
C LEU A 110 -14.42 -15.42 1.87
N THR A 111 -14.83 -16.44 1.10
CA THR A 111 -15.88 -17.39 1.50
C THR A 111 -15.36 -18.81 1.38
N ALA A 112 -15.47 -19.62 2.45
CA ALA A 112 -15.10 -21.03 2.44
C ALA A 112 -16.00 -21.79 1.48
N LYS A 113 -15.40 -22.40 0.43
CA LYS A 113 -16.11 -23.11 -0.63
C LYS A 113 -16.01 -24.61 -0.50
N GLN A 114 -14.85 -25.11 -0.11
CA GLN A 114 -14.56 -26.54 0.00
C GLN A 114 -13.53 -26.81 1.07
N LYS A 115 -13.64 -27.96 1.73
CA LYS A 115 -12.71 -28.44 2.76
C LYS A 115 -12.24 -29.83 2.41
N PHE A 116 -10.98 -30.15 2.75
CA PHE A 116 -10.35 -31.46 2.52
C PHE A 116 -9.78 -32.01 3.83
N ASP A 117 -10.42 -33.05 4.37
CA ASP A 117 -10.07 -33.61 5.68
C ASP A 117 -8.70 -34.28 5.72
N HIS A 118 -8.23 -34.82 4.59
CA HIS A 118 -6.99 -35.58 4.52
C HIS A 118 -5.72 -34.72 4.70
N ASN A 119 -5.79 -33.45 4.32
CA ASN A 119 -4.66 -32.50 4.38
C ASN A 119 -5.00 -31.20 5.11
N LYS A 120 -6.23 -31.06 5.62
CA LYS A 120 -6.73 -29.85 6.31
C LYS A 120 -6.71 -28.58 5.45
N HIS A 121 -6.77 -28.76 4.12
CA HIS A 121 -6.87 -27.63 3.20
C HIS A 121 -8.30 -27.11 3.08
N VAL A 122 -8.41 -25.82 2.85
CA VAL A 122 -9.67 -25.12 2.58
C VAL A 122 -9.50 -24.29 1.31
N ILE A 123 -10.43 -24.46 0.37
CA ILE A 123 -10.54 -23.56 -0.78
C ILE A 123 -11.50 -22.43 -0.43
N LEU A 124 -11.04 -21.21 -0.62
CA LEU A 124 -11.79 -19.99 -0.41
C LEU A 124 -12.07 -19.32 -1.76
N ASP A 125 -13.31 -18.92 -1.96
CA ASP A 125 -13.69 -18.03 -3.06
C ASP A 125 -13.34 -16.60 -2.68
N CYS A 126 -12.63 -15.89 -3.56
CA CYS A 126 -12.10 -14.55 -3.31
C CYS A 126 -12.79 -13.57 -4.26
N VAL A 127 -13.47 -12.58 -3.73
CA VAL A 127 -14.12 -11.52 -4.52
C VAL A 127 -13.74 -10.17 -3.95
N ALA A 128 -13.32 -9.25 -4.82
CA ALA A 128 -13.12 -7.85 -4.46
C ALA A 128 -14.01 -6.95 -5.32
N THR A 129 -14.68 -6.02 -4.67
CA THR A 129 -15.53 -5.01 -5.31
C THR A 129 -15.12 -3.60 -4.89
N ASN A 130 -15.38 -2.62 -5.76
CA ASN A 130 -15.19 -1.21 -5.42
C ASN A 130 -16.43 -0.63 -4.73
N GLN A 131 -16.43 0.67 -4.44
CA GLN A 131 -17.54 1.42 -3.80
C GLN A 131 -18.85 1.41 -4.60
N GLU A 132 -18.77 1.11 -5.91
CA GLU A 132 -19.93 0.99 -6.80
C GLU A 132 -20.44 -0.46 -6.92
N ASN A 133 -19.91 -1.39 -6.10
CA ASN A 133 -20.14 -2.82 -6.18
C ASN A 133 -19.69 -3.46 -7.51
N LEU A 134 -18.81 -2.81 -8.26
CA LEU A 134 -18.23 -3.38 -9.46
C LEU A 134 -17.07 -4.30 -9.06
N GLN A 135 -17.09 -5.52 -9.62
CA GLN A 135 -16.04 -6.50 -9.37
C GLN A 135 -14.71 -6.04 -9.98
N VAL A 136 -13.69 -5.87 -9.14
CA VAL A 136 -12.32 -5.51 -9.53
C VAL A 136 -11.39 -6.72 -9.59
N LEU A 137 -11.65 -7.71 -8.75
CA LEU A 137 -10.88 -8.96 -8.69
C LEU A 137 -11.79 -10.11 -8.30
N ARG A 138 -11.50 -11.30 -8.83
CA ARG A 138 -12.07 -12.57 -8.39
C ARG A 138 -11.03 -13.67 -8.46
N GLY A 139 -11.22 -14.71 -7.67
CA GLY A 139 -10.31 -15.86 -7.72
C GLY A 139 -10.59 -16.87 -6.64
N THR A 140 -9.62 -17.73 -6.42
CA THR A 140 -9.64 -18.73 -5.36
C THR A 140 -8.31 -18.71 -4.63
N ALA A 141 -8.35 -18.99 -3.33
CA ALA A 141 -7.16 -19.25 -2.53
C ALA A 141 -7.30 -20.61 -1.87
N GLU A 142 -6.27 -21.44 -1.96
CA GLU A 142 -6.15 -22.69 -1.21
C GLU A 142 -5.22 -22.46 -0.04
N VAL A 143 -5.70 -22.81 1.16
CA VAL A 143 -4.94 -22.59 2.39
C VAL A 143 -4.87 -23.89 3.20
N LEU A 144 -3.76 -24.07 3.92
CA LEU A 144 -3.69 -24.96 5.06
C LEU A 144 -4.28 -24.23 6.26
N ALA A 145 -5.42 -24.69 6.75
CA ALA A 145 -6.09 -24.09 7.88
C ALA A 145 -5.38 -24.42 9.20
N PRO A 146 -5.42 -23.50 10.21
CA PRO A 146 -4.82 -23.76 11.50
C PRO A 146 -5.43 -24.98 12.18
N SER A 147 -4.59 -25.82 12.81
CA SER A 147 -5.03 -26.93 13.66
C SER A 147 -5.14 -26.53 15.12
N GLU A 148 -4.39 -25.52 15.53
CA GLU A 148 -4.36 -25.03 16.91
C GLU A 148 -5.13 -23.73 17.07
N LYS A 149 -5.89 -23.61 18.18
CA LYS A 149 -6.63 -22.40 18.50
C LYS A 149 -5.70 -21.32 19.00
N VAL A 150 -5.78 -20.15 18.36
CA VAL A 150 -5.17 -18.91 18.82
C VAL A 150 -6.28 -18.00 19.33
N SER A 151 -6.15 -17.51 20.56
CA SER A 151 -7.08 -16.54 21.17
C SER A 151 -6.37 -15.80 22.30
N HIS A 152 -5.92 -14.58 22.03
CA HIS A 152 -5.26 -13.73 23.02
C HIS A 152 -5.40 -12.24 22.67
N MET A 153 -5.21 -11.40 23.66
CA MET A 153 -5.06 -9.95 23.44
C MET A 153 -3.62 -9.66 22.99
N GLN A 154 -3.48 -8.92 21.91
CA GLN A 154 -2.18 -8.48 21.39
C GLN A 154 -2.14 -6.97 21.28
N GLU A 155 -1.02 -6.39 21.68
CA GLU A 155 -0.74 -4.97 21.47
C GLU A 155 -0.17 -4.78 20.06
N PHE A 156 -0.85 -3.95 19.30
CA PHE A 156 -0.39 -3.53 17.96
C PHE A 156 0.16 -2.13 18.03
N HIS A 157 1.44 -2.03 17.70
CA HIS A 157 2.07 -0.75 17.40
C HIS A 157 1.94 -0.53 15.89
N ARG A 158 1.18 0.47 15.47
CA ARG A 158 1.17 0.83 14.05
C ARG A 158 2.53 1.42 13.71
N PRO A 159 3.36 0.77 12.88
CA PRO A 159 4.61 1.37 12.45
C PRO A 159 4.27 2.65 11.67
N SER A 160 4.79 3.78 12.10
CA SER A 160 4.76 4.99 11.30
C SER A 160 5.80 4.83 10.20
N VAL A 161 5.38 4.47 9.00
CA VAL A 161 6.25 4.44 7.83
C VAL A 161 6.20 5.82 7.19
N SER A 162 7.27 6.57 7.29
CA SER A 162 7.47 7.81 6.56
C SER A 162 8.28 7.49 5.30
N ILE A 163 7.65 7.59 4.14
CA ILE A 163 8.41 7.62 2.88
C ILE A 163 9.06 8.98 2.82
N ASP A 164 10.36 9.02 3.05
CA ASP A 164 11.14 10.25 3.09
C ASP A 164 11.20 10.86 1.68
N ASN A 165 10.27 11.75 1.40
CA ASN A 165 10.26 12.51 0.16
C ASN A 165 11.29 13.65 0.32
N LYS A 166 12.53 13.39 -0.11
CA LYS A 166 13.60 14.38 -0.08
C LYS A 166 13.17 15.72 -0.67
N ARG A 167 12.26 15.71 -1.63
CA ARG A 167 11.71 16.90 -2.25
C ARG A 167 10.75 17.65 -1.32
N GLU A 168 9.92 16.96 -0.54
CA GLU A 168 9.03 17.60 0.45
C GLU A 168 9.82 18.19 1.61
N ARG A 169 10.82 17.48 2.14
CA ARG A 169 11.75 18.05 3.13
C ARG A 169 12.47 19.26 2.61
N PHE A 170 12.95 19.21 1.37
CA PHE A 170 13.59 20.35 0.73
C PHE A 170 12.61 21.53 0.59
N GLN A 171 11.37 21.30 0.17
CA GLN A 171 10.34 22.34 0.11
C GLN A 171 9.97 22.90 1.49
N GLN A 172 9.92 22.05 2.52
CA GLN A 172 9.73 22.51 3.90
C GLN A 172 10.91 23.40 4.37
N MET A 173 12.15 23.01 4.07
CA MET A 173 13.31 23.84 4.36
C MET A 173 13.24 25.17 3.59
N LEU A 174 12.89 25.15 2.32
CA LEU A 174 12.68 26.36 1.52
C LEU A 174 11.60 27.27 2.12
N SER A 175 10.51 26.71 2.61
CA SER A 175 9.44 27.49 3.22
C SER A 175 9.86 28.23 4.49
N LEU A 176 10.84 27.69 5.24
CA LEU A 176 11.39 28.32 6.45
C LEU A 176 12.27 29.53 6.13
N VAL A 177 12.92 29.54 4.96
CA VAL A 177 13.83 30.61 4.55
C VAL A 177 13.20 31.63 3.60
N ARG A 178 12.02 31.31 3.05
CA ARG A 178 11.26 32.24 2.22
C ARG A 178 10.86 33.48 3.03
N GLY A 179 11.28 34.65 2.54
CA GLY A 179 11.07 35.93 3.22
C GLY A 179 12.19 36.37 4.14
N MET A 180 13.24 35.58 4.27
CA MET A 180 14.51 36.03 4.84
C MET A 180 15.30 36.87 3.82
N GLU A 181 16.22 37.72 4.29
CA GLU A 181 17.07 38.52 3.43
C GLU A 181 18.05 37.58 2.67
N PRO A 182 18.14 37.67 1.32
CA PRO A 182 19.01 36.81 0.54
C PRO A 182 20.49 36.96 0.97
N ILE A 183 21.20 35.85 0.97
CA ILE A 183 22.62 35.85 1.37
C ILE A 183 23.49 36.20 0.16
N PRO A 184 24.29 37.28 0.21
CA PRO A 184 25.26 37.60 -0.84
C PRO A 184 26.21 36.42 -1.06
N THR A 185 26.25 35.86 -2.27
CA THR A 185 26.95 34.60 -2.53
C THR A 185 27.75 34.69 -3.83
N ALA A 186 29.07 34.44 -3.76
CA ALA A 186 29.93 34.26 -4.92
C ALA A 186 30.09 32.77 -5.24
N VAL A 187 29.89 32.41 -6.53
CA VAL A 187 30.17 31.05 -7.01
C VAL A 187 31.55 30.99 -7.61
N ALA A 188 32.50 30.39 -6.86
CA ALA A 188 33.89 30.28 -7.30
C ALA A 188 34.00 29.19 -8.38
N HIS A 189 34.53 29.58 -9.54
CA HIS A 189 35.01 28.70 -10.61
C HIS A 189 34.00 27.63 -11.07
N PRO A 190 32.79 28.01 -11.56
CA PRO A 190 31.82 27.05 -12.07
C PRO A 190 32.28 26.48 -13.40
N CYS A 191 32.78 25.23 -13.38
CA CYS A 191 33.40 24.60 -14.55
C CYS A 191 32.43 23.90 -15.49
N ASP A 192 31.20 23.65 -15.03
CA ASP A 192 30.19 22.91 -15.80
C ASP A 192 28.75 23.36 -15.49
N LYS A 193 27.81 22.88 -16.30
CA LYS A 193 26.38 23.22 -16.19
C LYS A 193 25.76 22.78 -14.84
N GLU A 194 26.20 21.66 -14.29
CA GLU A 194 25.66 21.14 -13.01
C GLU A 194 26.14 21.98 -11.83
N SER A 195 27.39 22.46 -11.85
CA SER A 195 27.92 23.38 -10.82
C SER A 195 27.15 24.69 -10.75
N LEU A 196 26.59 25.17 -11.86
CA LEU A 196 25.77 26.39 -11.90
C LEU A 196 24.31 26.17 -11.52
N LYS A 197 23.80 24.96 -11.69
CA LYS A 197 22.38 24.64 -11.51
C LYS A 197 21.90 24.90 -10.08
N GLY A 198 22.70 24.54 -9.08
CA GLY A 198 22.39 24.76 -7.66
C GLY A 198 22.25 26.27 -7.33
N PRO A 199 23.26 27.08 -7.60
CA PRO A 199 23.20 28.53 -7.41
C PRO A 199 22.07 29.22 -8.15
N VAL A 200 21.81 28.84 -9.41
CA VAL A 200 20.69 29.40 -10.20
C VAL A 200 19.33 29.10 -9.55
N ILE A 201 19.13 27.86 -9.09
CA ILE A 201 17.89 27.50 -8.36
C ILE A 201 17.79 28.30 -7.06
N ALA A 202 18.87 28.40 -6.28
CA ALA A 202 18.89 29.14 -5.02
C ALA A 202 18.57 30.64 -5.21
N PHE A 203 19.07 31.24 -6.30
CA PHE A 203 18.73 32.60 -6.69
C PHE A 203 17.25 32.76 -7.04
N HIS A 204 16.70 31.87 -7.86
CA HIS A 204 15.28 31.91 -8.22
C HIS A 204 14.34 31.68 -7.02
N GLU A 205 14.79 30.93 -6.01
CA GLU A 205 14.05 30.73 -4.76
C GLU A 205 14.25 31.89 -3.77
N GLY A 206 15.07 32.89 -4.09
CA GLY A 206 15.32 34.07 -3.25
C GLY A 206 16.17 33.79 -2.01
N ILE A 207 17.01 32.73 -2.05
CA ILE A 207 17.87 32.34 -0.94
C ILE A 207 19.21 33.06 -0.99
N ILE A 208 19.74 33.28 -2.20
CA ILE A 208 21.01 33.94 -2.42
C ILE A 208 20.88 35.15 -3.34
N GLU A 209 21.77 36.11 -3.19
CA GLU A 209 22.01 37.22 -4.11
C GLU A 209 23.41 37.04 -4.72
N PRO A 210 23.54 36.84 -6.04
CA PRO A 210 24.83 36.66 -6.70
C PRO A 210 25.66 37.94 -6.62
N ILE A 211 26.93 37.85 -6.25
CA ILE A 211 27.93 38.94 -6.22
C ILE A 211 29.12 38.61 -7.10
#